data_f986f49213bd151f206e4acc5524f408
#
_entry.id   f986f49213bd151f206e4acc5524f408
#
_cell.length_a   1.000
_cell.length_b   1.000
_cell.length_c   1.000
_cell.angle_alpha   90.00
_cell.angle_beta   90.00
_cell.angle_gamma   90.00
#
_symmetry.space_group_name_H-M   'P 1'
#
loop_
_entity.id
_entity.type
_entity.pdbx_description
1 polymer ?
#
loop_
_entity_poly.entity_id
_entity_poly.type
_entity_poly.pdbx_seq_one_letter_code
_entity_poly.pdbx_strand_id
1 'polypeptide(L)'
;MSKQDPKHGRWILPLVIAGLVGLTYSFVNALPPAEVPLGTTIPTATSSTLPPETTTTTLPPEIETFLILLDGYQTTATEIQAAIDATNDAWENKDITFSETLAQFTQSRVDAQTLSETVAGSNPPAAYATEWPAAVTTAEELPLGVDAIVAGLRANDDGTLRRAAVGEYAELTDDFVASLDGVRAETPE
;
A
#
# COMPACT_ATOMS: atom_id res chain seq x y z
N MET A 1 4.53 24.66 39.94
CA MET A 1 5.71 24.08 39.27
C MET A 1 5.25 23.57 37.92
N SER A 2 5.52 24.35 36.87
CA SER A 2 5.11 24.04 35.49
C SER A 2 6.17 23.15 34.84
N LYS A 3 5.83 21.88 34.52
CA LYS A 3 6.68 20.97 33.72
C LYS A 3 6.61 21.41 32.26
N GLN A 4 7.73 21.83 31.72
CA GLN A 4 7.88 22.12 30.29
C GLN A 4 7.98 20.78 29.52
N ASP A 5 7.07 20.57 28.58
CA ASP A 5 7.13 19.46 27.63
C ASP A 5 8.34 19.59 26.69
N PRO A 6 9.06 18.50 26.40
CA PRO A 6 10.21 18.53 25.48
C PRO A 6 9.74 18.71 24.03
N LYS A 7 10.08 19.84 23.42
CA LYS A 7 9.76 20.24 22.04
C LYS A 7 10.48 19.41 20.95
N HIS A 8 10.83 18.14 21.21
CA HIS A 8 11.63 17.33 20.29
C HIS A 8 10.83 16.74 19.10
N GLY A 9 9.49 16.64 19.19
CA GLY A 9 8.66 16.05 18.13
C GLY A 9 8.51 16.89 16.85
N ARG A 10 8.73 18.21 16.90
CA ARG A 10 8.49 19.11 15.75
C ARG A 10 9.55 19.03 14.64
N TRP A 11 10.70 18.39 14.90
CA TRP A 11 11.82 18.29 13.95
C TRP A 11 11.94 16.95 13.26
N ILE A 12 11.23 15.92 13.75
CA ILE A 12 11.31 14.55 13.20
C ILE A 12 10.63 14.49 11.83
N LEU A 13 9.46 15.09 11.68
CA LEU A 13 8.68 15.07 10.44
C LEU A 13 9.42 15.71 9.24
N PRO A 14 9.98 16.94 9.34
CA PRO A 14 10.73 17.53 8.23
C PRO A 14 12.02 16.77 7.90
N LEU A 15 12.61 16.07 8.88
CA LEU A 15 13.85 15.30 8.67
C LEU A 15 13.56 13.99 7.89
N VAL A 16 12.42 13.35 8.15
CA VAL A 16 11.96 12.15 7.40
C VAL A 16 11.62 12.53 5.95
N ILE A 17 10.92 13.66 5.74
CA ILE A 17 10.58 14.13 4.38
C ILE A 17 11.86 14.50 3.60
N ALA A 18 12.83 15.16 4.23
CA ALA A 18 14.10 15.50 3.59
C ALA A 18 14.92 14.24 3.23
N GLY A 19 14.87 13.21 4.07
CA GLY A 19 15.51 11.91 3.81
C GLY A 19 14.91 11.18 2.61
N LEU A 20 13.58 11.16 2.50
CA LEU A 20 12.85 10.55 1.38
C LEU A 20 13.16 11.26 0.05
N VAL A 21 13.13 12.59 0.03
CA VAL A 21 13.45 13.38 -1.17
C VAL A 21 14.92 13.19 -1.57
N GLY A 22 15.85 13.10 -0.61
CA GLY A 22 17.27 12.86 -0.87
C GLY A 22 17.55 11.48 -1.47
N LEU A 23 16.86 10.43 -0.99
CA LEU A 23 16.96 9.06 -1.52
C LEU A 23 16.45 8.97 -2.97
N THR A 24 15.32 9.61 -3.26
CA THR A 24 14.75 9.62 -4.62
C THR A 24 15.67 10.36 -5.60
N TYR A 25 16.24 11.49 -5.18
CA TYR A 25 17.17 12.27 -6.01
C TYR A 25 18.48 11.52 -6.30
N SER A 26 19.02 10.80 -5.31
CA SER A 26 20.23 9.98 -5.48
C SER A 26 20.00 8.82 -6.45
N PHE A 27 18.82 8.20 -6.45
CA PHE A 27 18.51 7.08 -7.33
C PHE A 27 18.38 7.51 -8.80
N VAL A 28 17.73 8.66 -9.06
CA VAL A 28 17.58 9.20 -10.42
C VAL A 28 18.91 9.63 -11.04
N ASN A 29 19.85 10.15 -10.23
CA ASN A 29 21.17 10.57 -10.73
C ASN A 29 22.19 9.43 -10.87
N ALA A 30 21.91 8.23 -10.38
CA ALA A 30 22.78 7.06 -10.48
C ALA A 30 22.55 6.24 -11.75
N LEU A 31 21.55 6.58 -12.58
CA LEU A 31 21.31 5.90 -13.86
C LEU A 31 22.37 6.32 -14.89
N PRO A 32 23.13 5.38 -15.49
CA PRO A 32 24.10 5.72 -16.54
C PRO A 32 23.33 6.24 -17.78
N PRO A 33 23.90 7.25 -18.50
CA PRO A 33 23.29 7.73 -19.72
C PRO A 33 23.23 6.62 -20.76
N ALA A 34 22.07 6.48 -21.42
CA ALA A 34 21.86 5.51 -22.49
C ALA A 34 22.80 5.85 -23.66
N GLU A 35 23.82 5.03 -23.86
CA GLU A 35 24.68 5.13 -25.05
C GLU A 35 23.91 4.63 -26.28
N VAL A 36 23.65 5.56 -27.22
CA VAL A 36 23.13 5.23 -28.55
C VAL A 36 24.33 4.88 -29.42
N PRO A 37 24.50 3.62 -29.87
CA PRO A 37 25.55 3.31 -30.82
C PRO A 37 25.15 3.73 -32.23
N LEU A 38 25.76 4.81 -32.73
CA LEU A 38 25.80 5.16 -34.14
C LEU A 38 26.99 4.40 -34.77
N GLY A 39 26.71 3.37 -35.55
CA GLY A 39 27.73 2.64 -36.27
C GLY A 39 27.16 1.80 -37.39
N THR A 40 27.00 2.41 -38.56
CA THR A 40 26.66 1.74 -39.84
C THR A 40 27.85 0.95 -40.34
N THR A 41 27.74 -0.35 -40.48
CA THR A 41 28.46 -1.13 -41.50
C THR A 41 27.62 -2.35 -41.86
N ILE A 42 27.23 -2.42 -43.13
CA ILE A 42 26.54 -3.54 -43.76
C ILE A 42 27.61 -4.61 -44.10
N PRO A 43 27.51 -5.83 -43.61
CA PRO A 43 28.16 -6.98 -44.25
C PRO A 43 27.13 -7.91 -44.92
N THR A 44 27.50 -8.35 -46.06
CA THR A 44 26.97 -9.35 -46.97
C THR A 44 26.35 -10.57 -46.31
N ALA A 45 25.19 -10.98 -46.82
CA ALA A 45 24.41 -12.12 -46.38
C ALA A 45 25.17 -13.43 -46.35
N THR A 46 25.27 -14.02 -45.17
CA THR A 46 25.49 -15.44 -44.97
C THR A 46 24.27 -16.00 -44.28
N SER A 47 23.57 -16.93 -44.98
CA SER A 47 22.38 -17.59 -44.48
C SER A 47 22.78 -18.41 -43.24
N SER A 48 22.54 -17.87 -42.05
CA SER A 48 22.66 -18.57 -40.76
C SER A 48 21.29 -18.84 -40.23
N THR A 49 20.97 -20.11 -40.00
CA THR A 49 19.77 -20.57 -39.32
C THR A 49 19.77 -19.94 -37.94
N LEU A 50 18.98 -18.88 -37.75
CA LEU A 50 18.75 -18.23 -36.46
C LEU A 50 18.13 -19.23 -35.47
N PRO A 51 18.64 -19.33 -34.24
CA PRO A 51 17.88 -19.93 -33.15
C PRO A 51 16.57 -19.17 -32.97
N PRO A 52 15.49 -19.80 -32.46
CA PRO A 52 14.23 -19.09 -32.21
C PRO A 52 14.51 -17.90 -31.30
N GLU A 53 14.16 -16.69 -31.78
CA GLU A 53 14.19 -15.50 -30.94
C GLU A 53 13.27 -15.74 -29.77
N THR A 54 13.86 -15.82 -28.57
CA THR A 54 13.09 -15.75 -27.34
C THR A 54 12.57 -14.30 -27.27
N THR A 55 11.36 -14.08 -27.74
CA THR A 55 10.67 -12.80 -27.54
C THR A 55 10.43 -12.65 -26.05
N THR A 56 11.29 -11.92 -25.37
CA THR A 56 11.02 -11.45 -24.01
C THR A 56 9.91 -10.41 -24.16
N THR A 57 8.67 -10.80 -23.87
CA THR A 57 7.55 -9.86 -23.84
C THR A 57 7.80 -8.93 -22.66
N THR A 58 8.23 -7.72 -22.94
CA THR A 58 8.35 -6.65 -21.95
C THR A 58 6.96 -6.05 -21.77
N LEU A 59 6.45 -6.03 -20.56
CA LEU A 59 5.15 -5.40 -20.26
C LEU A 59 5.19 -3.89 -20.65
N PRO A 60 4.08 -3.32 -21.13
CA PRO A 60 3.98 -1.90 -21.33
C PRO A 60 4.29 -1.13 -20.03
N PRO A 61 5.00 0.01 -20.09
CA PRO A 61 5.41 0.76 -18.90
C PRO A 61 4.23 1.20 -18.02
N GLU A 62 3.06 1.43 -18.60
CA GLU A 62 1.84 1.77 -17.87
C GLU A 62 1.34 0.59 -17.02
N ILE A 63 1.48 -0.63 -17.51
CA ILE A 63 1.14 -1.86 -16.79
C ILE A 63 2.11 -2.07 -15.62
N GLU A 64 3.42 -1.95 -15.86
CA GLU A 64 4.43 -2.08 -14.80
C GLU A 64 4.20 -1.05 -13.68
N THR A 65 3.93 0.20 -14.05
CA THR A 65 3.64 1.28 -13.08
C THR A 65 2.40 0.96 -12.27
N PHE A 66 1.36 0.43 -12.89
CA PHE A 66 0.12 0.09 -12.21
C PHE A 66 0.30 -1.10 -11.26
N LEU A 67 1.07 -2.12 -11.64
CA LEU A 67 1.41 -3.25 -10.75
C LEU A 67 2.15 -2.79 -9.50
N ILE A 68 3.08 -1.83 -9.64
CA ILE A 68 3.77 -1.23 -8.49
C ILE A 68 2.77 -0.49 -7.56
N LEU A 69 1.74 0.18 -8.12
CA LEU A 69 0.69 0.79 -7.32
C LEU A 69 -0.13 -0.24 -6.55
N LEU A 70 -0.49 -1.38 -7.17
CA LEU A 70 -1.18 -2.47 -6.49
C LEU A 70 -0.37 -3.01 -5.31
N ASP A 71 0.95 -3.18 -5.47
CA ASP A 71 1.84 -3.60 -4.38
C ASP A 71 1.86 -2.58 -3.25
N GLY A 72 1.85 -1.28 -3.59
CA GLY A 72 1.74 -0.19 -2.61
C GLY A 72 0.43 -0.24 -1.82
N TYR A 73 -0.70 -0.49 -2.46
CA TYR A 73 -2.00 -0.60 -1.79
C TYR A 73 -2.05 -1.81 -0.86
N GLN A 74 -1.57 -2.96 -1.31
CA GLN A 74 -1.48 -4.16 -0.49
C GLN A 74 -0.60 -3.93 0.75
N THR A 75 0.57 -3.33 0.57
CA THR A 75 1.49 -2.99 1.67
C THR A 75 0.79 -2.07 2.68
N THR A 76 0.16 -1.00 2.21
CA THR A 76 -0.55 -0.04 3.09
C THR A 76 -1.67 -0.71 3.88
N ALA A 77 -2.49 -1.56 3.24
CA ALA A 77 -3.56 -2.28 3.93
C ALA A 77 -3.01 -3.19 5.03
N THR A 78 -1.94 -3.93 4.74
CA THR A 78 -1.28 -4.82 5.70
C THR A 78 -0.66 -4.05 6.86
N GLU A 79 -0.08 -2.88 6.61
CA GLU A 79 0.48 -2.00 7.66
C GLU A 79 -0.61 -1.44 8.57
N ILE A 80 -1.78 -1.07 8.03
CA ILE A 80 -2.94 -0.62 8.83
C ILE A 80 -3.43 -1.76 9.73
N GLN A 81 -3.57 -2.98 9.20
CA GLN A 81 -3.93 -4.14 10.00
C GLN A 81 -2.94 -4.40 11.11
N ALA A 82 -1.64 -4.42 10.81
CA ALA A 82 -0.59 -4.63 11.81
C ALA A 82 -0.63 -3.55 12.91
N ALA A 83 -0.94 -2.30 12.59
CA ALA A 83 -1.11 -1.23 13.56
C ALA A 83 -2.35 -1.44 14.45
N ILE A 84 -3.45 -1.94 13.90
CA ILE A 84 -4.65 -2.30 14.63
C ILE A 84 -4.37 -3.44 15.61
N ASP A 85 -3.71 -4.51 15.14
CA ASP A 85 -3.35 -5.67 15.96
C ASP A 85 -2.43 -5.26 17.11
N ALA A 86 -1.38 -4.49 16.82
CA ALA A 86 -0.46 -3.98 17.84
C ALA A 86 -1.16 -3.10 18.89
N THR A 87 -2.10 -2.24 18.45
CA THR A 87 -2.91 -1.41 19.35
C THR A 87 -3.83 -2.27 20.22
N ASN A 88 -4.46 -3.29 19.63
CA ASN A 88 -5.31 -4.23 20.34
C ASN A 88 -4.52 -5.00 21.42
N ASP A 89 -3.35 -5.51 21.06
CA ASP A 89 -2.48 -6.26 21.98
C ASP A 89 -1.99 -5.37 23.13
N ALA A 90 -1.54 -4.15 22.83
CA ALA A 90 -1.10 -3.20 23.86
C ALA A 90 -2.25 -2.83 24.84
N TRP A 91 -3.49 -2.72 24.34
CA TRP A 91 -4.67 -2.52 25.16
C TRP A 91 -5.00 -3.74 26.04
N GLU A 92 -4.98 -4.95 25.49
CA GLU A 92 -5.22 -6.20 26.24
C GLU A 92 -4.18 -6.39 27.36
N ASN A 93 -2.92 -6.08 27.08
CA ASN A 93 -1.82 -6.14 28.03
C ASN A 93 -1.85 -4.99 29.07
N LYS A 94 -2.73 -3.98 28.89
CA LYS A 94 -2.80 -2.77 29.71
C LYS A 94 -1.55 -1.90 29.64
N ASP A 95 -0.83 -1.95 28.52
CA ASP A 95 0.37 -1.16 28.26
C ASP A 95 0.01 0.28 27.85
N ILE A 96 -1.21 0.51 27.34
CA ILE A 96 -1.73 1.81 26.93
C ILE A 96 -3.08 2.11 27.58
N THR A 97 -3.39 3.40 27.69
CA THR A 97 -4.66 3.88 28.25
C THR A 97 -5.79 3.85 27.21
N PHE A 98 -7.05 3.92 27.67
CA PHE A 98 -8.22 4.05 26.79
C PHE A 98 -8.09 5.21 25.80
N SER A 99 -7.58 6.36 26.25
CA SER A 99 -7.40 7.55 25.41
C SER A 99 -6.37 7.30 24.31
N GLU A 100 -5.25 6.62 24.62
CA GLU A 100 -4.22 6.28 23.65
C GLU A 100 -4.74 5.22 22.65
N THR A 101 -5.43 4.19 23.12
CA THR A 101 -6.06 3.17 22.27
C THR A 101 -7.04 3.80 21.29
N LEU A 102 -7.93 4.68 21.79
CA LEU A 102 -8.90 5.39 20.96
C LEU A 102 -8.20 6.28 19.92
N ALA A 103 -7.13 6.97 20.30
CA ALA A 103 -6.36 7.80 19.38
C ALA A 103 -5.69 6.98 18.28
N GLN A 104 -5.12 5.81 18.61
CA GLN A 104 -4.46 4.94 17.64
C GLN A 104 -5.48 4.31 16.67
N PHE A 105 -6.60 3.79 17.13
CA PHE A 105 -7.65 3.29 16.23
C PHE A 105 -8.25 4.41 15.37
N THR A 106 -8.38 5.63 15.91
CA THR A 106 -8.83 6.78 15.11
C THR A 106 -7.82 7.11 14.01
N GLN A 107 -6.52 6.97 14.27
CA GLN A 107 -5.49 7.14 13.23
C GLN A 107 -5.60 6.05 12.18
N SER A 108 -5.71 4.77 12.57
CA SER A 108 -5.90 3.67 11.62
C SER A 108 -7.15 3.87 10.74
N ARG A 109 -8.21 4.45 11.31
CA ARG A 109 -9.41 4.82 10.54
C ARG A 109 -9.11 5.87 9.47
N VAL A 110 -8.32 6.90 9.80
CA VAL A 110 -7.91 7.95 8.85
C VAL A 110 -7.03 7.34 7.75
N ASP A 111 -6.12 6.45 8.11
CA ASP A 111 -5.22 5.78 7.16
C ASP A 111 -6.02 4.86 6.21
N ALA A 112 -6.98 4.08 6.72
CA ALA A 112 -7.89 3.27 5.92
C ALA A 112 -8.76 4.11 4.98
N GLN A 113 -9.26 5.25 5.44
CA GLN A 113 -10.00 6.19 4.60
C GLN A 113 -9.14 6.76 3.48
N THR A 114 -7.89 7.13 3.78
CA THR A 114 -6.94 7.65 2.79
C THR A 114 -6.59 6.60 1.74
N LEU A 115 -6.40 5.35 2.15
CA LEU A 115 -6.19 4.23 1.23
C LEU A 115 -7.40 4.05 0.30
N SER A 116 -8.60 3.97 0.87
CA SER A 116 -9.85 3.82 0.12
C SER A 116 -10.03 4.94 -0.92
N GLU A 117 -9.85 6.19 -0.52
CA GLU A 117 -9.94 7.36 -1.42
C GLU A 117 -8.86 7.32 -2.51
N THR A 118 -7.65 6.85 -2.19
CA THR A 118 -6.56 6.72 -3.16
C THR A 118 -6.86 5.63 -4.18
N VAL A 119 -7.37 4.48 -3.74
CA VAL A 119 -7.79 3.39 -4.63
C VAL A 119 -8.93 3.85 -5.53
N ALA A 120 -9.99 4.45 -4.97
CA ALA A 120 -11.14 4.96 -5.73
C ALA A 120 -10.76 6.06 -6.73
N GLY A 121 -9.77 6.90 -6.39
CA GLY A 121 -9.26 7.96 -7.26
C GLY A 121 -8.29 7.48 -8.35
N SER A 122 -7.89 6.22 -8.33
CA SER A 122 -6.95 5.68 -9.31
C SER A 122 -7.61 5.41 -10.66
N ASN A 123 -6.82 5.56 -11.72
CA ASN A 123 -7.26 5.30 -13.08
C ASN A 123 -6.51 4.10 -13.66
N PRO A 124 -7.08 2.87 -13.58
CA PRO A 124 -6.41 1.68 -14.04
C PRO A 124 -6.26 1.67 -15.58
N PRO A 125 -5.22 1.03 -16.12
CA PRO A 125 -5.16 0.72 -17.54
C PRO A 125 -6.37 -0.09 -18.01
N ALA A 126 -6.73 0.03 -19.28
CA ALA A 126 -7.94 -0.60 -19.84
C ALA A 126 -7.99 -2.12 -19.62
N ALA A 127 -6.84 -2.79 -19.53
CA ALA A 127 -6.74 -4.23 -19.25
C ALA A 127 -7.37 -4.61 -17.92
N TYR A 128 -7.38 -3.74 -16.92
CA TYR A 128 -7.86 -3.99 -15.57
C TYR A 128 -9.24 -3.42 -15.27
N ALA A 129 -9.88 -2.78 -16.26
CA ALA A 129 -11.15 -2.05 -16.06
C ALA A 129 -12.31 -2.95 -15.57
N THR A 130 -12.28 -4.25 -15.85
CA THR A 130 -13.33 -5.20 -15.46
C THR A 130 -13.24 -5.57 -13.97
N GLU A 131 -12.04 -5.85 -13.46
CA GLU A 131 -11.83 -6.34 -12.08
C GLU A 131 -11.61 -5.19 -11.08
N TRP A 132 -11.17 -4.03 -11.55
CA TRP A 132 -10.89 -2.86 -10.70
C TRP A 132 -12.05 -2.42 -9.78
N PRO A 133 -13.33 -2.41 -10.22
CA PRO A 133 -14.45 -2.04 -9.35
C PRO A 133 -14.58 -2.91 -8.09
N ALA A 134 -14.18 -4.20 -8.15
CA ALA A 134 -14.19 -5.07 -6.99
C ALA A 134 -13.17 -4.58 -5.94
N ALA A 135 -11.94 -4.21 -6.36
CA ALA A 135 -10.94 -3.67 -5.47
C ALA A 135 -11.35 -2.32 -4.85
N VAL A 136 -12.04 -1.47 -5.60
CA VAL A 136 -12.62 -0.22 -5.06
C VAL A 136 -13.66 -0.51 -3.98
N THR A 137 -14.57 -1.46 -4.25
CA THR A 137 -15.63 -1.82 -3.29
C THR A 137 -15.06 -2.37 -1.99
N THR A 138 -14.10 -3.30 -2.05
CA THR A 138 -13.48 -3.86 -0.84
C THR A 138 -12.64 -2.82 -0.10
N ALA A 139 -11.98 -1.88 -0.80
CA ALA A 139 -11.27 -0.78 -0.16
C ALA A 139 -12.21 0.17 0.62
N GLU A 140 -13.44 0.40 0.12
CA GLU A 140 -14.45 1.24 0.79
C GLU A 140 -14.97 0.63 2.10
N GLU A 141 -14.82 -0.68 2.29
CA GLU A 141 -15.23 -1.37 3.52
C GLU A 141 -14.20 -1.23 4.65
N LEU A 142 -12.92 -1.01 4.34
CA LEU A 142 -11.85 -0.92 5.33
C LEU A 142 -12.10 0.16 6.41
N PRO A 143 -12.42 1.43 6.10
CA PRO A 143 -12.68 2.42 7.14
C PRO A 143 -13.91 2.08 8.00
N LEU A 144 -14.90 1.37 7.45
CA LEU A 144 -16.09 0.93 8.18
C LEU A 144 -15.74 -0.17 9.20
N GLY A 145 -14.83 -1.07 8.85
CA GLY A 145 -14.30 -2.08 9.78
C GLY A 145 -13.60 -1.44 10.98
N VAL A 146 -12.80 -0.38 10.76
CA VAL A 146 -12.18 0.35 11.89
C VAL A 146 -13.22 1.10 12.73
N ASP A 147 -14.27 1.67 12.12
CA ASP A 147 -15.38 2.27 12.87
C ASP A 147 -16.06 1.23 13.78
N ALA A 148 -16.21 -0.03 13.35
CA ALA A 148 -16.72 -1.12 14.18
C ALA A 148 -15.79 -1.43 15.37
N ILE A 149 -14.46 -1.42 15.17
CA ILE A 149 -13.48 -1.60 16.26
C ILE A 149 -13.61 -0.49 17.29
N VAL A 150 -13.73 0.78 16.86
CA VAL A 150 -13.92 1.94 17.75
C VAL A 150 -15.25 1.84 18.50
N ALA A 151 -16.31 1.38 17.84
CA ALA A 151 -17.60 1.14 18.49
C ALA A 151 -17.48 0.04 19.56
N GLY A 152 -16.81 -1.07 19.24
CA GLY A 152 -16.55 -2.15 20.18
C GLY A 152 -15.68 -1.74 21.37
N LEU A 153 -14.69 -0.86 21.17
CA LEU A 153 -13.88 -0.29 22.25
C LEU A 153 -14.71 0.54 23.25
N ARG A 154 -15.76 1.22 22.75
CA ARG A 154 -16.65 2.05 23.56
C ARG A 154 -17.83 1.27 24.15
N ALA A 155 -18.02 0.04 23.75
CA ALA A 155 -19.12 -0.79 24.24
C ALA A 155 -18.95 -1.09 25.73
N ASN A 156 -20.08 -1.22 26.43
CA ASN A 156 -20.07 -1.61 27.84
C ASN A 156 -20.15 -3.15 27.95
N ASP A 157 -19.13 -3.81 27.47
CA ASP A 157 -18.98 -5.27 27.51
C ASP A 157 -17.59 -5.66 28.06
N ASP A 158 -17.25 -6.95 27.98
CA ASP A 158 -15.94 -7.48 28.38
C ASP A 158 -14.86 -7.37 27.28
N GLY A 159 -15.09 -6.56 26.25
CA GLY A 159 -14.23 -6.39 25.09
C GLY A 159 -14.48 -7.41 23.97
N THR A 160 -15.53 -8.23 24.08
CA THR A 160 -15.88 -9.24 23.06
C THR A 160 -16.19 -8.59 21.71
N LEU A 161 -16.99 -7.49 21.71
CA LEU A 161 -17.36 -6.79 20.48
C LEU A 161 -16.14 -6.19 19.78
N ARG A 162 -15.18 -5.62 20.52
CA ARG A 162 -13.95 -5.09 19.95
C ARG A 162 -13.09 -6.20 19.34
N ARG A 163 -12.87 -7.32 20.07
CA ARG A 163 -12.09 -8.46 19.56
C ARG A 163 -12.71 -9.06 18.31
N ALA A 164 -14.03 -9.19 18.27
CA ALA A 164 -14.74 -9.65 17.08
C ALA A 164 -14.49 -8.71 15.89
N ALA A 165 -14.65 -7.39 16.09
CA ALA A 165 -14.43 -6.39 15.05
C ALA A 165 -12.97 -6.35 14.55
N VAL A 166 -11.97 -6.60 15.41
CA VAL A 166 -10.56 -6.75 14.99
C VAL A 166 -10.40 -7.98 14.09
N GLY A 167 -11.02 -9.11 14.43
CA GLY A 167 -11.02 -10.30 13.57
C GLY A 167 -11.70 -10.06 12.22
N GLU A 168 -12.87 -9.41 12.22
CA GLU A 168 -13.59 -9.03 11.00
C GLU A 168 -12.77 -8.06 10.12
N TYR A 169 -12.01 -7.15 10.73
CA TYR A 169 -11.11 -6.26 9.96
C TYR A 169 -9.99 -7.03 9.25
N ALA A 170 -9.45 -8.09 9.88
CA ALA A 170 -8.47 -8.95 9.23
C ALA A 170 -9.07 -9.62 7.98
N GLU A 171 -10.32 -10.12 8.07
CA GLU A 171 -11.03 -10.70 6.93
C GLU A 171 -11.26 -9.66 5.81
N LEU A 172 -11.66 -8.42 6.15
CA LEU A 172 -11.80 -7.33 5.17
C LEU A 172 -10.48 -7.00 4.47
N THR A 173 -9.36 -7.04 5.20
CA THR A 173 -8.03 -6.81 4.61
C THR A 173 -7.67 -7.95 3.66
N ASP A 174 -7.93 -9.20 4.03
CA ASP A 174 -7.68 -10.36 3.18
C ASP A 174 -8.55 -10.30 1.91
N ASP A 175 -9.81 -9.90 2.00
CA ASP A 175 -10.73 -9.73 0.87
C ASP A 175 -10.24 -8.61 -0.07
N PHE A 176 -9.75 -7.50 0.49
CA PHE A 176 -9.16 -6.44 -0.32
C PHE A 176 -7.89 -6.92 -1.04
N VAL A 177 -6.98 -7.62 -0.37
CA VAL A 177 -5.79 -8.20 -0.98
C VAL A 177 -6.16 -9.19 -2.08
N ALA A 178 -7.13 -10.07 -1.84
CA ALA A 178 -7.63 -11.02 -2.84
C ALA A 178 -8.22 -10.30 -4.07
N SER A 179 -8.91 -9.18 -3.89
CA SER A 179 -9.42 -8.37 -5.00
C SER A 179 -8.29 -7.74 -5.83
N LEU A 180 -7.20 -7.29 -5.20
CA LEU A 180 -5.99 -6.82 -5.90
C LEU A 180 -5.30 -7.95 -6.67
N ASP A 181 -5.28 -9.16 -6.12
CA ASP A 181 -4.74 -10.35 -6.81
C ASP A 181 -5.61 -10.74 -8.01
N GLY A 182 -6.94 -10.60 -7.90
CA GLY A 182 -7.86 -10.72 -9.04
C GLY A 182 -7.51 -9.75 -10.17
N VAL A 183 -7.25 -8.48 -9.83
CA VAL A 183 -6.79 -7.47 -10.80
C VAL A 183 -5.45 -7.89 -11.44
N ARG A 184 -4.47 -8.36 -10.66
CA ARG A 184 -3.16 -8.83 -11.19
C ARG A 184 -3.30 -10.01 -12.15
N ALA A 185 -4.28 -10.89 -11.94
CA ALA A 185 -4.51 -12.06 -12.78
C ALA A 185 -4.92 -11.70 -14.23
N GLU A 186 -5.46 -10.48 -14.45
CA GLU A 186 -5.80 -9.95 -15.79
C GLU A 186 -4.57 -9.38 -16.53
N THR A 187 -3.36 -9.47 -15.96
CA THR A 187 -2.16 -8.94 -16.62
C THR A 187 -1.91 -9.65 -17.93
N PRO A 188 -1.84 -8.94 -19.08
CA PRO A 188 -1.60 -9.55 -20.38
C PRO A 188 -0.21 -10.19 -20.44
N GLU A 189 -0.13 -11.38 -21.05
CA GLU A 189 1.13 -12.10 -21.29
C GLU A 189 2.01 -11.45 -22.38
#